data_b7c3c3d5cd90c36708f3fcefb31d1c41
#
_entry.id   b7c3c3d5cd90c36708f3fcefb31d1c41
#
_cell.length_a   1.000
_cell.length_b   1.000
_cell.length_c   1.000
_cell.angle_alpha   90.00
_cell.angle_beta   90.00
_cell.angle_gamma   90.00
#
_symmetry.space_group_name_H-M   'P 1'
#
loop_
_entity.id
_entity.type
_entity.pdbx_description
1 polymer ?
#
loop_
_entity_poly.entity_id
_entity_poly.type
_entity_poly.pdbx_seq_one_letter_code
_entity_poly.pdbx_strand_id
1 'polypeptide(L)'
;ATLDEAGLREVMEEMKRDGVPINGFLDRCRITITGQNITIGVCHGTKFLQEMQFERLLAERIAAHTGVKPKVTLESSVGEAEQRQMEEKLERKIAPPVVKFEKKNTAPSIKVEGLDLTDKPVTIFHGKMFTPKNLTPLKDLGGEGGKCMIWGDVFFTEVKGNFRKIYTVSITDYTGSINLKIRAQEGEDCSKWESIPKGTTVVVRGDCSYDKYEHDYIVWPYDVLFVERKKREDNAP
;
A
#
# COMPACT_ATOMS: atom_id res chain seq x y z
N ALA A 1 -32.05 -32.47 -0.76
CA ALA A 1 -32.53 -31.10 -0.97
C ALA A 1 -31.78 -30.50 -2.14
N THR A 2 -32.52 -30.05 -3.16
CA THR A 2 -31.90 -29.31 -4.28
C THR A 2 -31.57 -27.90 -3.80
N LEU A 3 -30.28 -27.55 -3.83
CA LEU A 3 -29.83 -26.21 -3.49
C LEU A 3 -30.29 -25.27 -4.62
N ASP A 4 -31.06 -24.28 -4.29
CA ASP A 4 -31.42 -23.18 -5.22
C ASP A 4 -30.48 -21.98 -5.05
N GLU A 5 -30.65 -20.95 -5.86
CA GLU A 5 -29.82 -19.74 -5.79
C GLU A 5 -29.95 -19.04 -4.43
N ALA A 6 -31.13 -19.04 -3.82
CA ALA A 6 -31.37 -18.42 -2.54
C ALA A 6 -30.62 -19.14 -1.43
N GLY A 7 -30.69 -20.47 -1.38
CA GLY A 7 -29.95 -21.29 -0.42
C GLY A 7 -28.43 -21.16 -0.60
N LEU A 8 -27.94 -21.02 -1.84
CA LEU A 8 -26.53 -20.79 -2.10
C LEU A 8 -26.07 -19.41 -1.56
N ARG A 9 -26.87 -18.38 -1.74
CA ARG A 9 -26.58 -17.04 -1.20
C ARG A 9 -26.54 -17.06 0.34
N GLU A 10 -27.43 -17.82 0.97
CA GLU A 10 -27.44 -17.99 2.42
C GLU A 10 -26.15 -18.65 2.92
N VAL A 11 -25.67 -19.71 2.24
CA VAL A 11 -24.39 -20.36 2.56
C VAL A 11 -23.22 -19.37 2.40
N MET A 12 -23.22 -18.54 1.37
CA MET A 12 -22.18 -17.52 1.20
C MET A 12 -22.21 -16.44 2.29
N GLU A 13 -23.40 -16.02 2.71
CA GLU A 13 -23.54 -15.07 3.84
C GLU A 13 -23.10 -15.70 5.17
N GLU A 14 -23.31 -16.99 5.37
CA GLU A 14 -22.78 -17.72 6.50
C GLU A 14 -21.24 -17.73 6.48
N MET A 15 -20.64 -18.02 5.33
CA MET A 15 -19.18 -17.97 5.17
C MET A 15 -18.60 -16.59 5.46
N LYS A 16 -19.30 -15.50 5.09
CA LYS A 16 -18.89 -14.13 5.45
C LYS A 16 -18.91 -13.93 6.96
N ARG A 17 -19.95 -14.40 7.65
CA ARG A 17 -20.07 -14.32 9.12
C ARG A 17 -18.98 -15.12 9.83
N ASP A 18 -18.57 -16.24 9.25
CA ASP A 18 -17.45 -17.07 9.74
C ASP A 18 -16.07 -16.48 9.44
N GLY A 19 -16.00 -15.28 8.87
CA GLY A 19 -14.76 -14.56 8.63
C GLY A 19 -14.03 -14.90 7.33
N VAL A 20 -14.69 -15.62 6.40
CA VAL A 20 -14.12 -15.83 5.06
C VAL A 20 -14.10 -14.49 4.30
N PRO A 21 -12.94 -14.01 3.79
CA PRO A 21 -12.80 -12.67 3.24
C PRO A 21 -13.35 -12.56 1.81
N ILE A 22 -14.67 -12.74 1.66
CA ILE A 22 -15.38 -12.70 0.37
C ILE A 22 -16.27 -11.47 0.20
N ASN A 23 -16.22 -10.54 1.15
CA ASN A 23 -17.01 -9.30 1.10
C ASN A 23 -16.69 -8.48 -0.14
N GLY A 24 -17.73 -8.02 -0.84
CA GLY A 24 -17.62 -7.19 -2.03
C GLY A 24 -17.37 -7.95 -3.34
N PHE A 25 -16.82 -9.17 -3.30
CA PHE A 25 -16.55 -9.95 -4.52
C PHE A 25 -17.80 -10.65 -5.06
N LEU A 26 -18.69 -11.07 -4.18
CA LEU A 26 -19.87 -11.89 -4.52
C LEU A 26 -21.20 -11.13 -4.47
N ASP A 27 -21.21 -9.85 -4.10
CA ASP A 27 -22.42 -9.06 -3.92
C ASP A 27 -23.23 -8.91 -5.24
N ARG A 28 -22.55 -8.91 -6.36
CA ARG A 28 -23.14 -8.80 -7.71
C ARG A 28 -22.76 -10.00 -8.61
N CYS A 29 -22.45 -11.13 -8.03
CA CYS A 29 -22.12 -12.31 -8.80
C CYS A 29 -23.35 -12.88 -9.52
N ARG A 30 -23.13 -13.42 -10.72
CA ARG A 30 -24.12 -14.23 -11.43
C ARG A 30 -23.95 -15.67 -11.02
N ILE A 31 -25.02 -16.31 -10.60
CA ILE A 31 -25.02 -17.71 -10.19
C ILE A 31 -25.78 -18.51 -11.24
N THR A 32 -25.20 -19.61 -11.71
CA THR A 32 -25.85 -20.57 -12.60
C THR A 32 -25.70 -21.95 -11.97
N ILE A 33 -26.83 -22.62 -11.74
CA ILE A 33 -26.88 -23.98 -11.16
C ILE A 33 -27.41 -24.93 -12.23
N THR A 34 -26.62 -25.94 -12.58
CA THR A 34 -27.00 -26.97 -13.57
C THR A 34 -26.69 -28.34 -12.97
N GLY A 35 -27.72 -28.94 -12.36
CA GLY A 35 -27.56 -30.21 -11.60
C GLY A 35 -26.61 -30.04 -10.41
N GLN A 36 -25.47 -30.72 -10.45
CA GLN A 36 -24.44 -30.62 -9.40
C GLN A 36 -23.34 -29.62 -9.74
N ASN A 37 -23.44 -28.91 -10.87
CA ASN A 37 -22.47 -27.90 -11.26
C ASN A 37 -22.99 -26.52 -10.89
N ILE A 38 -22.16 -25.74 -10.20
CA ILE A 38 -22.44 -24.37 -9.79
C ILE A 38 -21.37 -23.49 -10.42
N THR A 39 -21.80 -22.57 -11.28
CA THR A 39 -20.91 -21.57 -11.90
C THR A 39 -21.21 -20.22 -11.29
N ILE A 40 -20.17 -19.55 -10.79
CA ILE A 40 -20.27 -18.22 -10.17
C ILE A 40 -19.47 -17.25 -11.02
N GLY A 41 -20.17 -16.37 -11.73
CA GLY A 41 -19.59 -15.29 -12.50
C GLY A 41 -19.34 -14.07 -11.62
N VAL A 42 -18.08 -13.72 -11.40
CA VAL A 42 -17.66 -12.58 -10.58
C VAL A 42 -17.17 -11.44 -11.44
N CYS A 43 -17.48 -10.20 -11.06
CA CYS A 43 -17.06 -9.01 -11.79
C CYS A 43 -15.59 -8.64 -11.54
N HIS A 44 -15.03 -9.03 -10.40
CA HIS A 44 -13.64 -8.75 -10.03
C HIS A 44 -13.19 -9.71 -8.93
N GLY A 45 -11.87 -9.82 -8.75
CA GLY A 45 -11.28 -10.63 -7.67
C GLY A 45 -11.24 -12.15 -7.94
N THR A 46 -11.45 -12.61 -9.19
CA THR A 46 -11.41 -14.04 -9.53
C THR A 46 -10.10 -14.70 -9.12
N LYS A 47 -8.94 -14.07 -9.36
CA LYS A 47 -7.62 -14.60 -8.93
C LYS A 47 -7.53 -14.77 -7.42
N PHE A 48 -7.95 -13.76 -6.67
CA PHE A 48 -7.94 -13.82 -5.21
C PHE A 48 -8.80 -14.98 -4.68
N LEU A 49 -10.01 -15.12 -5.22
CA LEU A 49 -10.92 -16.21 -4.83
C LEU A 49 -10.35 -17.59 -5.19
N GLN A 50 -9.65 -17.71 -6.31
CA GLN A 50 -8.95 -18.93 -6.73
C GLN A 50 -7.76 -19.24 -5.82
N GLU A 51 -6.93 -18.25 -5.49
CA GLU A 51 -5.78 -18.42 -4.58
C GLU A 51 -6.21 -18.89 -3.19
N MET A 52 -7.33 -18.39 -2.68
CA MET A 52 -7.89 -18.86 -1.41
C MET A 52 -8.69 -20.16 -1.52
N GLN A 53 -8.71 -20.79 -2.71
CA GLN A 53 -9.45 -22.03 -2.97
C GLN A 53 -10.96 -21.93 -2.63
N PHE A 54 -11.56 -20.78 -2.92
CA PHE A 54 -12.97 -20.50 -2.59
C PHE A 54 -13.91 -21.55 -3.16
N GLU A 55 -13.69 -22.04 -4.38
CA GLU A 55 -14.47 -23.10 -5.00
C GLU A 55 -14.55 -24.35 -4.14
N ARG A 56 -13.43 -24.75 -3.55
CA ARG A 56 -13.34 -25.89 -2.65
C ARG A 56 -14.05 -25.62 -1.32
N LEU A 57 -13.80 -24.45 -0.73
CA LEU A 57 -14.42 -24.06 0.54
C LEU A 57 -15.94 -24.02 0.43
N LEU A 58 -16.45 -23.45 -0.65
CA LEU A 58 -17.89 -23.38 -0.91
C LEU A 58 -18.48 -24.77 -1.17
N ALA A 59 -17.81 -25.61 -1.97
CA ALA A 59 -18.25 -26.98 -2.21
C ALA A 59 -18.33 -27.83 -0.93
N GLU A 60 -17.36 -27.66 -0.02
CA GLU A 60 -17.35 -28.35 1.28
C GLU A 60 -18.46 -27.84 2.20
N ARG A 61 -18.71 -26.54 2.22
CA ARG A 61 -19.80 -25.96 3.01
C ARG A 61 -21.17 -26.41 2.51
N ILE A 62 -21.40 -26.43 1.20
CA ILE A 62 -22.63 -26.93 0.59
C ILE A 62 -22.81 -28.41 0.91
N ALA A 63 -21.75 -29.21 0.84
CA ALA A 63 -21.81 -30.63 1.18
C ALA A 63 -22.21 -30.87 2.63
N ALA A 64 -21.79 -30.01 3.55
CA ALA A 64 -22.19 -30.08 4.95
C ALA A 64 -23.70 -29.83 5.15
N HIS A 65 -24.31 -28.94 4.35
CA HIS A 65 -25.73 -28.63 4.42
C HIS A 65 -26.62 -29.61 3.66
N THR A 66 -26.16 -30.11 2.52
CA THR A 66 -27.00 -30.89 1.59
C THR A 66 -26.64 -32.36 1.52
N GLY A 67 -25.48 -32.75 2.04
CA GLY A 67 -24.91 -34.09 1.90
C GLY A 67 -24.34 -34.41 0.53
N VAL A 68 -24.38 -33.47 -0.43
CA VAL A 68 -23.88 -33.64 -1.81
C VAL A 68 -22.80 -32.59 -2.09
N LYS A 69 -21.64 -33.02 -2.54
CA LYS A 69 -20.53 -32.12 -2.90
C LYS A 69 -20.67 -31.67 -4.36
N PRO A 70 -21.04 -30.41 -4.64
CA PRO A 70 -21.16 -29.91 -5.99
C PRO A 70 -19.77 -29.61 -6.58
N LYS A 71 -19.72 -29.52 -7.91
CA LYS A 71 -18.60 -28.94 -8.61
C LYS A 71 -18.82 -27.42 -8.73
N VAL A 72 -18.00 -26.64 -8.05
CA VAL A 72 -18.04 -25.18 -8.11
C VAL A 72 -16.98 -24.69 -9.10
N THR A 73 -17.33 -23.73 -9.95
CA THR A 73 -16.42 -23.08 -10.90
C THR A 73 -16.59 -21.58 -10.82
N LEU A 74 -15.49 -20.86 -10.73
CA LEU A 74 -15.45 -19.39 -10.80
C LEU A 74 -15.18 -18.96 -12.24
N GLU A 75 -16.01 -18.06 -12.75
CA GLU A 75 -15.82 -17.43 -14.05
C GLU A 75 -15.76 -15.90 -13.88
N SER A 76 -14.98 -15.24 -14.73
CA SER A 76 -15.07 -13.78 -14.83
C SER A 76 -16.32 -13.42 -15.63
N SER A 77 -17.23 -12.66 -15.04
CA SER A 77 -18.45 -12.20 -15.74
C SER A 77 -18.20 -10.99 -16.63
N VAL A 78 -16.99 -10.45 -16.61
CA VAL A 78 -16.56 -9.38 -17.51
C VAL A 78 -15.97 -10.01 -18.75
N GLY A 79 -16.46 -9.63 -19.93
CA GLY A 79 -15.98 -10.15 -21.20
C GLY A 79 -14.46 -9.92 -21.34
N GLU A 80 -13.74 -10.84 -22.00
CA GLU A 80 -12.28 -10.77 -22.16
C GLU A 80 -11.77 -9.40 -22.68
N ALA A 81 -12.60 -8.71 -23.49
CA ALA A 81 -12.27 -7.38 -24.01
C ALA A 81 -12.35 -6.29 -22.93
N GLU A 82 -13.32 -6.36 -22.02
CA GLU A 82 -13.45 -5.44 -20.89
C GLU A 82 -12.43 -5.77 -19.79
N GLN A 83 -12.11 -7.04 -19.61
CA GLN A 83 -11.05 -7.49 -18.71
C GLN A 83 -9.69 -6.97 -19.17
N ARG A 84 -9.37 -7.09 -20.47
CA ARG A 84 -8.14 -6.50 -21.03
C ARG A 84 -8.11 -4.98 -20.91
N GLN A 85 -9.23 -4.29 -21.13
CA GLN A 85 -9.29 -2.84 -20.93
C GLN A 85 -9.19 -2.44 -19.46
N MET A 86 -9.70 -3.26 -18.55
CA MET A 86 -9.58 -3.04 -17.12
C MET A 86 -8.18 -3.39 -16.61
N GLU A 87 -7.59 -4.48 -17.10
CA GLU A 87 -6.18 -4.84 -16.85
C GLU A 87 -5.23 -3.81 -17.47
N GLU A 88 -5.44 -3.37 -18.71
CA GLU A 88 -4.67 -2.25 -19.28
C GLU A 88 -4.86 -0.93 -18.52
N LYS A 89 -6.05 -0.65 -18.00
CA LYS A 89 -6.28 0.52 -17.14
C LYS A 89 -5.66 0.35 -15.76
N LEU A 90 -5.64 -0.87 -15.22
CA LEU A 90 -4.90 -1.19 -14.00
C LEU A 90 -3.39 -1.22 -14.25
N GLU A 91 -2.92 -1.83 -15.34
CA GLU A 91 -1.50 -1.80 -15.71
C GLU A 91 -1.02 -0.41 -16.08
N ARG A 92 -1.85 0.43 -16.70
CA ARG A 92 -1.58 1.87 -16.85
C ARG A 92 -1.62 2.63 -15.52
N LYS A 93 -2.30 2.10 -14.49
CA LYS A 93 -2.26 2.62 -13.12
C LYS A 93 -1.16 1.98 -12.29
N ILE A 94 -0.69 0.77 -12.66
CA ILE A 94 0.36 -0.01 -11.96
C ILE A 94 1.70 0.06 -12.72
N ALA A 95 1.73 0.45 -14.00
CA ALA A 95 2.97 0.97 -14.55
C ALA A 95 3.44 2.01 -13.56
N PRO A 96 4.67 1.88 -12.99
CA PRO A 96 5.17 2.95 -12.15
C PRO A 96 4.93 4.19 -12.98
N PRO A 97 4.21 5.18 -12.50
CA PRO A 97 4.09 6.39 -13.25
C PRO A 97 5.54 6.72 -13.54
N VAL A 98 5.93 6.79 -14.81
CA VAL A 98 6.95 7.72 -15.18
C VAL A 98 6.35 9.01 -14.68
N VAL A 99 6.70 9.33 -13.43
CA VAL A 99 6.30 10.57 -12.79
C VAL A 99 6.96 11.60 -13.70
N LYS A 100 6.26 11.97 -14.75
CA LYS A 100 6.40 13.29 -15.33
C LYS A 100 5.95 14.16 -14.17
N PHE A 101 6.94 14.47 -13.32
CA PHE A 101 6.78 15.53 -12.35
C PHE A 101 6.25 16.71 -13.13
N GLU A 102 4.92 16.91 -13.07
CA GLU A 102 4.35 18.12 -13.62
C GLU A 102 5.09 19.26 -12.94
N LYS A 103 5.74 20.08 -13.71
CA LYS A 103 6.62 21.20 -13.32
C LYS A 103 5.90 22.28 -12.48
N LYS A 104 5.01 21.93 -11.58
CA LYS A 104 4.17 22.91 -10.87
C LYS A 104 4.52 23.15 -9.40
N ASN A 105 5.52 22.44 -8.83
CA ASN A 105 5.95 22.71 -7.45
C ASN A 105 7.47 22.64 -7.26
N THR A 106 8.24 23.08 -8.24
CA THR A 106 9.69 23.22 -8.05
C THR A 106 9.96 24.52 -7.30
N ALA A 107 10.24 24.39 -6.02
CA ALA A 107 10.75 25.48 -5.22
C ALA A 107 12.24 25.73 -5.54
N PRO A 108 12.74 26.94 -5.30
CA PRO A 108 14.16 27.24 -5.47
C PRO A 108 15.03 26.28 -4.66
N SER A 109 16.29 26.10 -5.08
CA SER A 109 17.27 25.33 -4.33
C SER A 109 17.38 25.86 -2.90
N ILE A 110 17.33 24.96 -1.93
CA ILE A 110 17.51 25.31 -0.51
C ILE A 110 18.91 24.88 -0.05
N LYS A 111 19.51 25.67 0.81
CA LYS A 111 20.71 25.25 1.54
C LYS A 111 20.27 24.59 2.85
N VAL A 112 20.75 23.39 3.09
CA VAL A 112 20.50 22.64 4.31
C VAL A 112 21.82 22.54 5.06
N GLU A 113 21.86 23.06 6.27
CA GLU A 113 23.06 23.03 7.10
C GLU A 113 23.47 21.59 7.38
N GLY A 114 24.72 21.24 7.10
CA GLY A 114 25.23 19.87 7.28
C GLY A 114 24.92 18.89 6.15
N LEU A 115 24.27 19.33 5.06
CA LEU A 115 23.97 18.48 3.94
C LEU A 115 24.40 19.14 2.61
N ASP A 116 25.36 18.53 1.90
CA ASP A 116 25.82 19.01 0.62
C ASP A 116 24.80 18.68 -0.48
N LEU A 117 23.99 19.65 -0.84
CA LEU A 117 22.98 19.53 -1.89
C LEU A 117 23.49 20.02 -3.25
N THR A 118 22.91 19.47 -4.31
CA THR A 118 23.07 20.01 -5.66
C THR A 118 22.25 21.31 -5.80
N ASP A 119 22.51 22.09 -6.84
CA ASP A 119 21.72 23.29 -7.15
C ASP A 119 20.37 22.96 -7.81
N LYS A 120 19.97 21.69 -7.81
CA LYS A 120 18.68 21.25 -8.35
C LYS A 120 17.51 21.70 -7.47
N PRO A 121 16.36 22.01 -8.09
CA PRO A 121 15.19 22.43 -7.35
C PRO A 121 14.69 21.32 -6.44
N VAL A 122 14.24 21.70 -5.24
CA VAL A 122 13.64 20.82 -4.26
C VAL A 122 12.21 20.49 -4.69
N THR A 123 11.82 19.23 -4.53
CA THR A 123 10.45 18.79 -4.81
C THR A 123 9.67 18.56 -3.51
N ILE A 124 8.50 19.16 -3.39
CA ILE A 124 7.57 18.88 -2.29
C ILE A 124 6.92 17.52 -2.57
N PHE A 125 7.25 16.52 -1.76
CA PHE A 125 6.64 15.21 -1.87
C PHE A 125 5.34 15.12 -1.07
N HIS A 126 5.34 15.66 0.15
CA HIS A 126 4.17 15.69 1.03
C HIS A 126 4.14 16.96 1.85
N GLY A 127 2.94 17.45 2.15
CA GLY A 127 2.73 18.63 2.98
C GLY A 127 3.11 19.94 2.29
N LYS A 128 3.89 20.77 2.97
CA LYS A 128 4.22 22.13 2.54
C LYS A 128 5.74 22.32 2.42
N MET A 129 6.12 23.32 1.62
CA MET A 129 7.51 23.79 1.58
C MET A 129 7.93 24.34 2.93
N PHE A 130 9.12 23.97 3.38
CA PHE A 130 9.75 24.51 4.58
C PHE A 130 11.25 24.69 4.37
N THR A 131 11.85 25.56 5.17
CA THR A 131 13.29 25.72 5.19
C THR A 131 13.85 24.89 6.34
N PRO A 132 14.64 23.83 6.04
CA PRO A 132 15.26 23.03 7.09
C PRO A 132 16.24 23.87 7.92
N LYS A 133 16.08 23.82 9.22
CA LYS A 133 17.00 24.43 10.17
C LYS A 133 17.23 23.44 11.31
N ASN A 134 18.48 23.33 11.78
CA ASN A 134 18.83 22.49 12.94
C ASN A 134 18.38 21.03 12.73
N LEU A 135 18.88 20.37 11.67
CA LEU A 135 18.61 18.96 11.46
C LEU A 135 19.17 18.12 12.61
N THR A 136 18.34 17.25 13.16
CA THR A 136 18.73 16.33 14.23
C THR A 136 19.30 15.06 13.61
N PRO A 137 20.53 14.65 13.95
CA PRO A 137 21.05 13.34 13.53
C PRO A 137 20.16 12.22 14.05
N LEU A 138 19.98 11.17 13.23
CA LEU A 138 19.07 10.07 13.58
C LEU A 138 19.49 9.32 14.85
N LYS A 139 20.80 9.23 15.13
CA LYS A 139 21.34 8.66 16.38
C LYS A 139 20.91 9.42 17.63
N ASP A 140 20.58 10.70 17.50
CA ASP A 140 20.23 11.57 18.62
C ASP A 140 18.69 11.70 18.78
N LEU A 141 17.91 11.03 17.92
CA LEU A 141 16.47 10.93 18.06
C LEU A 141 16.11 9.97 19.19
N GLY A 142 15.21 10.41 20.06
CA GLY A 142 14.75 9.59 21.19
C GLY A 142 14.35 10.46 22.38
N GLY A 143 14.39 9.87 23.58
CA GLY A 143 14.05 10.58 24.81
C GLY A 143 12.56 10.90 24.94
N GLU A 144 12.23 12.16 25.13
CA GLU A 144 10.82 12.58 25.32
C GLU A 144 10.00 12.63 24.02
N GLY A 145 10.65 12.41 22.86
CA GLY A 145 10.02 12.56 21.55
C GLY A 145 9.74 14.02 21.20
N GLY A 146 8.82 14.25 20.27
CA GLY A 146 8.37 15.60 19.90
C GLY A 146 8.75 15.99 18.48
N LYS A 147 8.60 17.29 18.17
CA LYS A 147 8.86 17.83 16.83
C LYS A 147 10.31 17.70 16.43
N CYS A 148 10.56 17.15 15.26
CA CYS A 148 11.90 16.98 14.72
C CYS A 148 11.99 17.43 13.25
N MET A 149 13.19 17.80 12.86
CA MET A 149 13.59 17.94 11.46
C MET A 149 14.79 17.04 11.23
N ILE A 150 14.67 16.16 10.29
CA ILE A 150 15.64 15.12 9.98
C ILE A 150 15.85 14.99 8.48
N TRP A 151 16.89 14.30 8.10
CA TRP A 151 17.12 13.89 6.73
C TRP A 151 17.58 12.44 6.68
N GLY A 152 17.45 11.81 5.53
CA GLY A 152 18.02 10.49 5.30
C GLY A 152 17.79 10.01 3.87
N ASP A 153 18.55 8.99 3.52
CA ASP A 153 18.36 8.27 2.27
C ASP A 153 17.38 7.11 2.50
N VAL A 154 16.40 7.00 1.64
CA VAL A 154 15.42 5.91 1.68
C VAL A 154 16.10 4.60 1.30
N PHE A 155 16.01 3.59 2.15
CA PHE A 155 16.55 2.27 1.85
C PHE A 155 15.51 1.15 1.84
N PHE A 156 14.32 1.39 2.44
CA PHE A 156 13.25 0.40 2.46
C PHE A 156 11.88 1.07 2.53
N THR A 157 10.88 0.47 1.86
CA THR A 157 9.47 0.87 1.93
C THR A 157 8.60 -0.36 2.13
N GLU A 158 7.57 -0.25 2.95
CA GLU A 158 6.66 -1.35 3.26
C GLU A 158 5.24 -0.81 3.49
N VAL A 159 4.25 -1.63 3.15
CA VAL A 159 2.83 -1.36 3.45
C VAL A 159 2.26 -2.50 4.27
N LYS A 160 1.67 -2.18 5.41
CA LYS A 160 0.99 -3.15 6.28
C LYS A 160 -0.48 -2.78 6.48
N GLY A 161 -1.31 -3.79 6.66
CA GLY A 161 -2.73 -3.66 6.96
C GLY A 161 -3.64 -3.72 5.74
N ASN A 162 -4.82 -4.33 5.91
CA ASN A 162 -5.80 -4.51 4.85
C ASN A 162 -6.85 -3.38 4.83
N PHE A 163 -7.35 -2.95 5.99
CA PHE A 163 -8.37 -1.90 6.10
C PHE A 163 -7.81 -0.52 6.43
N ARG A 164 -6.78 -0.48 7.26
CA ARG A 164 -6.05 0.75 7.61
C ARG A 164 -4.60 0.54 7.24
N LYS A 165 -4.25 0.94 6.02
CA LYS A 165 -2.89 0.82 5.53
C LYS A 165 -1.96 1.75 6.30
N ILE A 166 -0.86 1.21 6.76
CA ILE A 166 0.25 1.96 7.32
C ILE A 166 1.42 1.79 6.36
N TYR A 167 1.87 2.90 5.81
CA TYR A 167 3.05 2.96 4.96
C TYR A 167 4.24 3.25 5.85
N THR A 168 5.28 2.46 5.70
CA THR A 168 6.55 2.62 6.40
C THR A 168 7.63 2.94 5.38
N VAL A 169 8.36 4.02 5.62
CA VAL A 169 9.53 4.42 4.82
C VAL A 169 10.73 4.48 5.76
N SER A 170 11.67 3.59 5.56
CA SER A 170 12.89 3.54 6.38
C SER A 170 13.98 4.38 5.75
N ILE A 171 14.53 5.29 6.55
CA ILE A 171 15.59 6.22 6.13
C ILE A 171 16.83 6.09 6.99
N THR A 172 17.99 6.42 6.44
CA THR A 172 19.28 6.50 7.15
C THR A 172 20.04 7.75 6.78
N ASP A 173 20.65 8.38 7.79
CA ASP A 173 21.60 9.47 7.63
C ASP A 173 23.05 9.00 7.84
N TYR A 174 23.24 7.67 7.92
CA TYR A 174 24.49 6.97 8.25
C TYR A 174 24.98 7.12 9.69
N THR A 175 24.29 7.89 10.52
CA THR A 175 24.51 7.90 11.99
C THR A 175 23.56 6.94 12.69
N GLY A 176 22.40 6.70 12.08
CA GLY A 176 21.33 5.82 12.52
C GLY A 176 20.32 5.57 11.43
N SER A 177 19.22 4.91 11.78
CA SER A 177 18.06 4.71 10.90
C SER A 177 16.78 4.92 11.68
N ILE A 178 15.71 5.31 10.98
CA ILE A 178 14.39 5.49 11.59
C ILE A 178 13.30 5.19 10.57
N ASN A 179 12.14 4.77 11.07
CA ASN A 179 10.95 4.54 10.27
C ASN A 179 10.04 5.77 10.27
N LEU A 180 9.72 6.26 9.07
CA LEU A 180 8.63 7.20 8.86
C LEU A 180 7.35 6.39 8.73
N LYS A 181 6.32 6.69 9.52
CA LYS A 181 5.02 6.03 9.43
C LYS A 181 3.94 6.98 8.95
N ILE A 182 3.20 6.54 7.96
CA ILE A 182 2.10 7.29 7.38
C ILE A 182 0.85 6.42 7.47
N ARG A 183 -0.16 6.95 8.13
CA ARG A 183 -1.46 6.28 8.21
C ARG A 183 -2.38 6.85 7.15
N ALA A 184 -2.79 6.01 6.20
CA ALA A 184 -3.80 6.40 5.23
C ALA A 184 -5.12 6.71 5.95
N GLN A 185 -5.69 7.88 5.68
CA GLN A 185 -7.05 8.21 6.07
C GLN A 185 -8.03 7.63 5.05
N GLU A 186 -9.28 7.48 5.44
CA GLU A 186 -10.32 6.98 4.54
C GLU A 186 -10.47 7.91 3.34
N GLY A 187 -10.30 7.36 2.12
CA GLY A 187 -10.34 8.14 0.87
C GLY A 187 -9.01 8.80 0.46
N GLU A 188 -7.94 8.71 1.27
CA GLU A 188 -6.63 9.25 0.92
C GLU A 188 -5.79 8.24 0.16
N ASP A 189 -5.31 8.63 -1.03
CA ASP A 189 -4.34 7.82 -1.79
C ASP A 189 -2.92 8.07 -1.28
N CYS A 190 -2.45 7.17 -0.44
CA CYS A 190 -1.09 7.17 0.07
C CYS A 190 -0.13 6.24 -0.71
N SER A 191 -0.54 5.68 -1.85
CA SER A 191 0.28 4.72 -2.62
C SER A 191 1.61 5.30 -3.10
N LYS A 192 1.71 6.63 -3.24
CA LYS A 192 2.97 7.33 -3.56
C LYS A 192 4.11 7.03 -2.58
N TRP A 193 3.79 6.70 -1.31
CA TRP A 193 4.79 6.41 -0.29
C TRP A 193 5.48 5.05 -0.51
N GLU A 194 4.77 4.09 -1.10
CA GLU A 194 5.32 2.79 -1.44
C GLU A 194 6.29 2.87 -2.64
N SER A 195 6.03 3.81 -3.55
CA SER A 195 6.77 3.96 -4.79
C SER A 195 8.02 4.86 -4.69
N ILE A 196 8.42 5.28 -3.49
CA ILE A 196 9.64 6.09 -3.32
C ILE A 196 10.87 5.23 -3.67
N PRO A 197 11.69 5.65 -4.65
CA PRO A 197 12.86 4.88 -5.03
C PRO A 197 13.90 4.81 -3.90
N LYS A 198 14.53 3.64 -3.74
CA LYS A 198 15.67 3.51 -2.82
C LYS A 198 16.80 4.44 -3.25
N GLY A 199 17.47 5.03 -2.29
CA GLY A 199 18.53 6.03 -2.51
C GLY A 199 18.00 7.46 -2.70
N THR A 200 16.67 7.67 -2.66
CA THR A 200 16.11 9.04 -2.64
C THR A 200 16.45 9.71 -1.31
N THR A 201 17.04 10.89 -1.36
CA THR A 201 17.30 11.70 -0.16
C THR A 201 16.06 12.51 0.18
N VAL A 202 15.59 12.37 1.40
CA VAL A 202 14.44 13.11 1.93
C VAL A 202 14.85 14.01 3.09
N VAL A 203 14.21 15.19 3.17
CA VAL A 203 14.24 16.05 4.35
C VAL A 203 12.84 16.07 4.92
N VAL A 204 12.71 15.76 6.19
CA VAL A 204 11.43 15.50 6.85
C VAL A 204 11.25 16.42 8.04
N ARG A 205 10.06 16.98 8.16
CA ARG A 205 9.57 17.62 9.39
C ARG A 205 8.41 16.79 9.91
N GLY A 206 8.48 16.37 11.18
CA GLY A 206 7.46 15.52 11.76
C GLY A 206 7.52 15.46 13.28
N ASP A 207 6.74 14.55 13.85
CA ASP A 207 6.77 14.20 15.29
C ASP A 207 7.45 12.86 15.49
N CYS A 208 8.50 12.87 16.31
CA CYS A 208 9.14 11.65 16.80
C CYS A 208 8.37 11.13 18.03
N SER A 209 8.07 9.84 18.04
CA SER A 209 7.40 9.18 19.15
C SER A 209 7.84 7.73 19.29
N TYR A 210 7.75 7.19 20.51
CA TYR A 210 8.03 5.78 20.74
C TYR A 210 6.84 4.91 20.33
N ASP A 211 7.10 3.95 19.45
CA ASP A 211 6.09 2.96 19.03
C ASP A 211 6.19 1.71 19.91
N LYS A 212 5.16 1.46 20.69
CA LYS A 212 5.08 0.30 21.61
C LYS A 212 5.04 -1.05 20.90
N TYR A 213 4.63 -1.08 19.63
CA TYR A 213 4.53 -2.32 18.85
C TYR A 213 5.84 -2.70 18.20
N GLU A 214 6.62 -1.73 17.75
CA GLU A 214 7.95 -1.95 17.18
C GLU A 214 9.06 -1.88 18.21
N HIS A 215 8.76 -1.42 19.43
CA HIS A 215 9.71 -1.18 20.49
C HIS A 215 10.85 -0.24 20.07
N ASP A 216 10.54 0.75 19.24
CA ASP A 216 11.49 1.69 18.69
C ASP A 216 10.86 3.08 18.48
N TYR A 217 11.71 4.09 18.24
CA TYR A 217 11.24 5.41 17.86
C TYR A 217 10.87 5.45 16.40
N ILE A 218 9.78 6.17 16.09
CA ILE A 218 9.28 6.41 14.73
C ILE A 218 9.01 7.89 14.55
N VAL A 219 8.91 8.33 13.30
CA VAL A 219 8.51 9.69 12.94
C VAL A 219 7.21 9.67 12.14
N TRP A 220 6.25 10.49 12.59
CA TRP A 220 5.04 10.81 11.83
C TRP A 220 5.31 12.08 11.02
N PRO A 221 5.52 11.97 9.69
CA PRO A 221 5.89 13.12 8.88
C PRO A 221 4.70 14.04 8.63
N TYR A 222 4.92 15.35 8.75
CA TYR A 222 3.99 16.40 8.30
C TYR A 222 4.34 16.90 6.91
N ASP A 223 5.65 17.13 6.70
CA ASP A 223 6.17 17.64 5.45
C ASP A 223 7.41 16.86 5.06
N VAL A 224 7.49 16.52 3.76
CA VAL A 224 8.61 15.79 3.18
C VAL A 224 9.02 16.43 1.88
N LEU A 225 10.30 16.73 1.79
CA LEU A 225 10.95 17.28 0.61
C LEU A 225 11.91 16.25 0.02
N PHE A 226 11.89 16.10 -1.29
CA PHE A 226 12.94 15.39 -2.01
C PHE A 226 14.05 16.38 -2.38
N VAL A 227 15.27 16.00 -2.05
CA VAL A 227 16.47 16.77 -2.33
C VAL A 227 17.50 15.88 -3.03
N GLU A 228 18.41 16.48 -3.77
CA GLU A 228 19.50 15.74 -4.39
C GLU A 228 20.83 16.12 -3.74
N ARG A 229 21.49 15.11 -3.14
CA ARG A 229 22.81 15.28 -2.55
C ARG A 229 23.91 15.24 -3.60
N LYS A 230 24.97 16.03 -3.40
CA LYS A 230 26.23 15.80 -4.08
C LYS A 230 26.77 14.45 -3.63
N LYS A 231 27.00 13.53 -4.55
CA LYS A 231 27.69 12.27 -4.22
C LYS A 231 29.08 12.65 -3.72
N ARG A 232 29.46 12.21 -2.53
CA ARG A 232 30.87 12.20 -2.15
C ARG A 232 31.58 11.29 -3.17
N GLU A 233 32.51 11.83 -3.92
CA GLU A 233 33.48 10.98 -4.61
C GLU A 233 34.27 10.29 -3.49
N ASP A 234 33.96 9.00 -3.27
CA ASP A 234 34.80 8.16 -2.45
C ASP A 234 36.14 8.08 -3.20
N ASN A 235 37.10 8.93 -2.79
CA ASN A 235 38.50 8.69 -3.08
C ASN A 235 38.85 7.39 -2.33
N ALA A 236 38.65 6.27 -3.01
CA ALA A 236 39.29 5.02 -2.62
C ALA A 236 40.81 5.17 -2.84
N PRO A 237 41.63 4.80 -1.87
CA PRO A 237 43.08 4.76 -2.01
C PRO A 237 43.52 3.69 -3.02
#